data_249436f613c8071b8bf9e50a1914f657
#
_entry.id   249436f613c8071b8bf9e50a1914f657
#
_cell.length_a   1.000
_cell.length_b   1.000
_cell.length_c   1.000
_cell.angle_alpha   90.00
_cell.angle_beta   90.00
_cell.angle_gamma   90.00
#
_symmetry.space_group_name_H-M   'P 1'
#
loop_
_entity.id
_entity.type
_entity.pdbx_description
1 polymer ?
#
loop_
_entity_poly.entity_id
_entity_poly.type
_entity_poly.pdbx_seq_one_letter_code
_entity_poly.pdbx_strand_id
1 'polypeptide(L)'
;ELSGHYYFPAFGFPFDDGLFAAALMCGIISSEDISEKIASFPNYPVSPELRIDCPEGAKNSVVQDVKEAYSDYRVSTVDGAKIHFEDGWALVRPSNTEEKMSVRCEGDTDEAVDRILEEVESRVRKFIDQNS
;
A
#
# COMPACT_ATOMS: atom_id res chain seq x y z
N GLU A 1 -6.15 6.52 2.63
CA GLU A 1 -5.76 5.87 1.36
C GLU A 1 -5.46 6.90 0.27
N LEU A 2 -4.70 6.52 -0.74
CA LEU A 2 -4.46 7.36 -1.92
C LEU A 2 -5.73 7.67 -2.71
N SER A 3 -6.74 6.80 -2.59
CA SER A 3 -8.09 7.02 -3.14
C SER A 3 -8.87 8.15 -2.45
N GLY A 4 -8.33 8.74 -1.37
CA GLY A 4 -8.95 9.84 -0.64
C GLY A 4 -10.01 9.40 0.36
N HIS A 5 -9.96 8.17 0.84
CA HIS A 5 -10.80 7.68 1.94
C HIS A 5 -10.13 7.97 3.28
N TYR A 6 -10.85 8.63 4.19
CA TYR A 6 -10.36 9.05 5.50
C TYR A 6 -11.27 8.54 6.60
N TYR A 7 -10.68 7.93 7.62
CA TYR A 7 -11.37 7.37 8.78
C TYR A 7 -10.93 8.08 10.05
N PHE A 8 -11.86 8.50 10.90
CA PHE A 8 -11.59 9.28 12.09
C PHE A 8 -12.13 8.59 13.36
N PRO A 9 -11.66 7.38 13.72
CA PRO A 9 -12.21 6.64 14.88
C PRO A 9 -12.02 7.38 16.20
N ALA A 10 -10.97 8.19 16.33
CA ALA A 10 -10.73 9.00 17.54
C ALA A 10 -11.82 10.07 17.79
N PHE A 11 -12.57 10.46 16.76
CA PHE A 11 -13.71 11.39 16.84
C PHE A 11 -15.06 10.67 16.86
N GLY A 12 -15.08 9.35 17.00
CA GLY A 12 -16.30 8.55 17.01
C GLY A 12 -16.87 8.21 15.62
N PHE A 13 -16.09 8.44 14.55
CA PHE A 13 -16.47 8.15 13.16
C PHE A 13 -15.71 6.91 12.65
N PRO A 14 -16.25 5.70 12.84
CA PRO A 14 -15.59 4.46 12.37
C PRO A 14 -15.84 4.16 10.90
N PHE A 15 -16.38 5.11 10.15
CA PHE A 15 -16.69 5.03 8.73
C PHE A 15 -15.96 6.15 7.97
N ASP A 16 -15.90 6.02 6.65
CA ASP A 16 -15.35 7.02 5.76
C ASP A 16 -16.28 8.25 5.72
N ASP A 17 -15.74 9.42 6.07
CA ASP A 17 -16.49 10.68 6.11
C ASP A 17 -15.73 11.81 5.39
N GLY A 18 -16.04 11.99 4.12
CA GLY A 18 -15.46 13.04 3.29
C GLY A 18 -15.84 14.45 3.72
N LEU A 19 -17.05 14.66 4.28
CA LEU A 19 -17.48 15.98 4.76
C LEU A 19 -16.72 16.38 6.01
N PHE A 20 -16.53 15.45 6.93
CA PHE A 20 -15.73 15.69 8.13
C PHE A 20 -14.25 15.93 7.76
N ALA A 21 -13.69 15.17 6.82
CA ALA A 21 -12.34 15.39 6.31
C ALA A 21 -12.19 16.80 5.70
N ALA A 22 -13.17 17.24 4.90
CA ALA A 22 -13.18 18.58 4.31
C ALA A 22 -13.25 19.67 5.39
N ALA A 23 -14.08 19.51 6.41
CA ALA A 23 -14.20 20.47 7.52
C ALA A 23 -12.89 20.58 8.30
N LEU A 24 -12.22 19.47 8.61
CA LEU A 24 -10.90 19.47 9.23
C LEU A 24 -9.84 20.17 8.36
N MET A 25 -9.85 19.90 7.06
CA MET A 25 -8.92 20.55 6.12
C MET A 25 -9.15 22.07 6.08
N CYS A 26 -10.40 22.53 6.03
CA CYS A 26 -10.71 23.96 6.12
C CYS A 26 -10.19 24.58 7.42
N GLY A 27 -10.31 23.88 8.55
CA GLY A 27 -9.74 24.32 9.83
C GLY A 27 -8.22 24.49 9.77
N ILE A 28 -7.52 23.53 9.20
CA ILE A 28 -6.05 23.58 9.04
C ILE A 28 -5.65 24.76 8.14
N ILE A 29 -6.26 24.89 6.96
CA ILE A 29 -5.94 25.96 5.98
C ILE A 29 -6.20 27.35 6.57
N SER A 30 -7.20 27.49 7.44
CA SER A 30 -7.52 28.78 8.05
C SER A 30 -6.55 29.21 9.16
N SER A 31 -5.82 28.26 9.74
CA SER A 31 -4.92 28.48 10.90
C SER A 31 -3.43 28.37 10.58
N GLU A 32 -3.05 27.72 9.47
CA GLU A 32 -1.67 27.42 9.12
C GLU A 32 -1.40 27.67 7.64
N ASP A 33 -0.14 27.95 7.27
CA ASP A 33 0.30 27.89 5.88
C ASP A 33 0.45 26.41 5.48
N ILE A 34 -0.52 25.93 4.70
CA ILE A 34 -0.53 24.54 4.27
C ILE A 34 0.64 24.18 3.36
N SER A 35 1.16 25.15 2.60
CA SER A 35 2.31 24.93 1.70
C SER A 35 3.58 24.67 2.48
N GLU A 36 3.83 25.46 3.54
CA GLU A 36 4.97 25.22 4.45
C GLU A 36 4.81 23.87 5.19
N LYS A 37 3.60 23.58 5.65
CA LYS A 37 3.33 22.32 6.33
C LYS A 37 3.58 21.10 5.42
N ILE A 38 3.08 21.13 4.19
CA ILE A 38 3.31 20.05 3.21
C ILE A 38 4.81 19.92 2.90
N ALA A 39 5.51 21.03 2.70
CA ALA A 39 6.94 21.04 2.42
C ALA A 39 7.80 20.47 3.59
N SER A 40 7.26 20.44 4.80
CA SER A 40 7.94 19.87 5.98
C SER A 40 7.86 18.34 6.06
N PHE A 41 6.97 17.70 5.30
CA PHE A 41 6.88 16.25 5.28
C PHE A 41 8.00 15.64 4.42
N PRO A 42 8.57 14.50 4.84
CA PRO A 42 9.52 13.79 4.01
C PRO A 42 8.81 13.33 2.72
N ASN A 43 9.52 13.44 1.61
CA ASN A 43 9.06 12.96 0.31
C ASN A 43 9.76 11.64 -0.02
N TYR A 44 9.05 10.54 0.12
CA TYR A 44 9.55 9.22 -0.21
C TYR A 44 9.17 8.83 -1.65
N PRO A 45 10.10 8.32 -2.45
CA PRO A 45 9.79 7.72 -3.74
C PRO A 45 8.77 6.59 -3.61
N VAL A 46 7.81 6.57 -4.54
CA VAL A 46 6.70 5.59 -4.54
C VAL A 46 6.55 5.01 -5.93
N SER A 47 6.42 3.69 -6.05
CA SER A 47 6.14 3.05 -7.34
C SER A 47 4.73 3.39 -7.83
N PRO A 48 4.50 3.36 -9.16
CA PRO A 48 3.14 3.19 -9.69
C PRO A 48 2.50 1.91 -9.10
N GLU A 49 1.17 1.88 -9.04
CA GLU A 49 0.46 0.64 -8.69
C GLU A 49 0.61 -0.37 -9.83
N LEU A 50 1.31 -1.46 -9.58
CA LEU A 50 1.42 -2.57 -10.54
C LEU A 50 0.22 -3.50 -10.35
N ARG A 51 -0.50 -3.79 -11.43
CA ARG A 51 -1.66 -4.69 -11.45
C ARG A 51 -1.33 -5.93 -12.28
N ILE A 52 -1.33 -7.10 -11.62
CA ILE A 52 -0.94 -8.38 -12.21
C ILE A 52 -2.18 -9.25 -12.29
N ASP A 53 -2.48 -9.80 -13.48
CA ASP A 53 -3.59 -10.72 -13.67
C ASP A 53 -3.41 -11.96 -12.78
N CYS A 54 -4.45 -12.31 -12.03
CA CYS A 54 -4.46 -13.43 -11.09
C CYS A 54 -5.87 -14.00 -10.99
N PRO A 55 -6.05 -15.31 -11.26
CA PRO A 55 -7.35 -15.95 -11.11
C PRO A 55 -7.90 -15.79 -9.68
N GLU A 56 -9.22 -15.60 -9.55
CA GLU A 56 -9.87 -15.38 -8.25
C GLU A 56 -9.51 -16.46 -7.23
N GLY A 57 -9.51 -17.71 -7.66
CA GLY A 57 -9.18 -18.87 -6.80
C GLY A 57 -7.73 -18.91 -6.30
N ALA A 58 -6.81 -18.24 -6.99
CA ALA A 58 -5.38 -18.22 -6.65
C ALA A 58 -4.98 -17.10 -5.67
N LYS A 59 -5.75 -16.01 -5.59
CA LYS A 59 -5.40 -14.78 -4.86
C LYS A 59 -4.98 -15.03 -3.41
N ASN A 60 -5.77 -15.80 -2.67
CA ASN A 60 -5.49 -16.07 -1.25
C ASN A 60 -4.23 -16.91 -1.07
N SER A 61 -4.00 -17.90 -1.93
CA SER A 61 -2.79 -18.72 -1.91
C SER A 61 -1.55 -17.88 -2.21
N VAL A 62 -1.62 -17.00 -3.22
CA VAL A 62 -0.53 -16.07 -3.55
C VAL A 62 -0.18 -15.17 -2.37
N VAL A 63 -1.18 -14.60 -1.67
CA VAL A 63 -0.91 -13.79 -0.46
C VAL A 63 -0.24 -14.63 0.63
N GLN A 64 -0.66 -15.87 0.81
CA GLN A 64 -0.06 -16.76 1.80
C GLN A 64 1.38 -17.12 1.42
N ASP A 65 1.65 -17.44 0.16
CA ASP A 65 3.00 -17.73 -0.35
C ASP A 65 3.94 -16.52 -0.18
N VAL A 66 3.43 -15.31 -0.40
CA VAL A 66 4.18 -14.07 -0.14
C VAL A 66 4.52 -13.95 1.34
N LYS A 67 3.56 -14.16 2.25
CA LYS A 67 3.81 -14.12 3.70
C LYS A 67 4.88 -15.12 4.14
N GLU A 68 4.85 -16.33 3.61
CA GLU A 68 5.81 -17.38 3.92
C GLU A 68 7.20 -17.07 3.35
N ALA A 69 7.27 -16.58 2.11
CA ALA A 69 8.52 -16.23 1.46
C ALA A 69 9.26 -15.05 2.12
N TYR A 70 8.53 -14.19 2.84
CA TYR A 70 9.07 -13.05 3.57
C TYR A 70 8.94 -13.18 5.10
N SER A 71 8.88 -14.42 5.61
CA SER A 71 8.75 -14.70 7.05
C SER A 71 9.89 -14.15 7.91
N ASP A 72 11.07 -13.94 7.32
CA ASP A 72 12.25 -13.34 7.99
C ASP A 72 12.13 -11.80 8.10
N TYR A 73 11.17 -11.20 7.43
CA TYR A 73 10.86 -9.77 7.48
C TYR A 73 9.68 -9.49 8.40
N ARG A 74 9.55 -8.24 8.83
CA ARG A 74 8.31 -7.80 9.46
C ARG A 74 7.22 -7.72 8.40
N VAL A 75 6.17 -8.55 8.51
CA VAL A 75 5.02 -8.55 7.61
C VAL A 75 3.76 -8.15 8.37
N SER A 76 3.07 -7.09 7.89
CA SER A 76 1.72 -6.71 8.35
C SER A 76 0.67 -7.36 7.45
N THR A 77 -0.38 -7.91 8.07
CA THR A 77 -1.42 -8.70 7.39
C THR A 77 -2.83 -8.09 7.48
N VAL A 78 -2.90 -6.78 7.71
CA VAL A 78 -4.19 -6.06 7.86
C VAL A 78 -4.96 -6.04 6.52
N ASP A 79 -4.24 -5.82 5.40
CA ASP A 79 -4.81 -5.84 4.05
C ASP A 79 -3.77 -6.47 3.11
N GLY A 80 -3.92 -7.76 2.82
CA GLY A 80 -2.94 -8.52 2.05
C GLY A 80 -1.66 -8.81 2.82
N ALA A 81 -0.49 -8.49 2.25
CA ALA A 81 0.83 -8.63 2.85
C ALA A 81 1.66 -7.36 2.62
N LYS A 82 1.92 -6.59 3.69
CA LYS A 82 2.85 -5.47 3.67
C LYS A 82 4.18 -5.91 4.27
N ILE A 83 5.20 -6.02 3.43
CA ILE A 83 6.56 -6.40 3.78
C ILE A 83 7.36 -5.14 4.09
N HIS A 84 8.04 -5.10 5.24
CA HIS A 84 8.93 -4.00 5.62
C HIS A 84 10.37 -4.41 5.39
N PHE A 85 11.02 -3.75 4.44
CA PHE A 85 12.46 -3.82 4.19
C PHE A 85 13.21 -2.81 5.06
N GLU A 86 14.53 -2.83 5.03
CA GLU A 86 15.36 -1.89 5.79
C GLU A 86 15.21 -0.45 5.25
N ASP A 87 15.07 -0.30 3.93
CA ASP A 87 15.04 0.94 3.16
C ASP A 87 13.71 1.18 2.43
N GLY A 88 12.62 0.54 2.87
CA GLY A 88 11.30 0.72 2.27
C GLY A 88 10.28 -0.34 2.65
N TRP A 89 9.20 -0.41 1.88
CA TRP A 89 8.16 -1.43 2.05
C TRP A 89 7.50 -1.77 0.71
N ALA A 90 6.94 -2.97 0.64
CA ALA A 90 6.04 -3.39 -0.43
C ALA A 90 4.69 -3.86 0.13
N LEU A 91 3.61 -3.52 -0.55
CA LEU A 91 2.27 -4.02 -0.28
C LEU A 91 1.81 -4.89 -1.44
N VAL A 92 1.44 -6.13 -1.15
CA VAL A 92 0.82 -7.08 -2.08
C VAL A 92 -0.58 -7.38 -1.58
N ARG A 93 -1.59 -7.05 -2.38
CA ARG A 93 -2.98 -7.30 -1.99
C ARG A 93 -3.83 -7.80 -3.16
N PRO A 94 -4.87 -8.64 -2.90
CA PRO A 94 -5.83 -9.03 -3.91
C PRO A 94 -6.74 -7.84 -4.23
N SER A 95 -7.11 -7.68 -5.50
CA SER A 95 -8.20 -6.78 -5.89
C SER A 95 -9.54 -7.40 -5.47
N ASN A 96 -10.43 -6.59 -4.90
CA ASN A 96 -11.78 -7.02 -4.51
C ASN A 96 -12.76 -7.02 -5.69
N THR A 97 -12.42 -6.37 -6.80
CA THR A 97 -13.33 -6.11 -7.92
C THR A 97 -12.85 -6.71 -9.25
N GLU A 98 -11.61 -7.16 -9.32
CA GLU A 98 -10.98 -7.68 -10.54
C GLU A 98 -10.12 -8.90 -10.24
N GLU A 99 -9.93 -9.75 -11.23
CA GLU A 99 -9.02 -10.90 -11.16
C GLU A 99 -7.56 -10.45 -11.26
N LYS A 100 -7.11 -9.71 -10.24
CA LYS A 100 -5.76 -9.12 -10.19
C LYS A 100 -5.19 -9.12 -8.78
N MET A 101 -3.86 -9.17 -8.72
CA MET A 101 -3.07 -8.75 -7.56
C MET A 101 -2.57 -7.32 -7.80
N SER A 102 -2.54 -6.51 -6.75
CA SER A 102 -1.94 -5.19 -6.74
C SER A 102 -0.63 -5.23 -5.96
N VAL A 103 0.42 -4.63 -6.52
CA VAL A 103 1.72 -4.45 -5.86
C VAL A 103 2.08 -2.97 -5.88
N ARG A 104 2.50 -2.46 -4.72
CA ARG A 104 2.95 -1.08 -4.54
C ARG A 104 4.12 -1.05 -3.58
N CYS A 105 5.10 -0.19 -3.88
CA CYS A 105 6.30 -0.01 -3.07
C CYS A 105 6.53 1.47 -2.75
N GLU A 106 7.16 1.71 -1.61
CA GLU A 106 7.73 2.99 -1.22
C GLU A 106 9.11 2.72 -0.63
N GLY A 107 10.06 3.60 -0.88
CA GLY A 107 11.43 3.45 -0.41
C GLY A 107 12.08 4.78 -0.08
N ASP A 108 13.26 4.71 0.56
CA ASP A 108 14.05 5.89 0.91
C ASP A 108 14.67 6.55 -0.32
N THR A 109 14.89 5.79 -1.41
CA THR A 109 15.42 6.25 -2.70
C THR A 109 14.69 5.58 -3.87
N ASP A 110 14.80 6.16 -5.06
CA ASP A 110 14.25 5.57 -6.29
C ASP A 110 14.86 4.19 -6.58
N GLU A 111 16.16 4.00 -6.33
CA GLU A 111 16.84 2.72 -6.50
C GLU A 111 16.31 1.66 -5.53
N ALA A 112 15.96 2.05 -4.29
CA ALA A 112 15.32 1.15 -3.33
C ALA A 112 13.94 0.71 -3.81
N VAL A 113 13.13 1.65 -4.33
CA VAL A 113 11.80 1.36 -4.89
C VAL A 113 11.92 0.40 -6.07
N ASP A 114 12.81 0.67 -7.03
CA ASP A 114 12.98 -0.18 -8.22
C ASP A 114 13.40 -1.60 -7.83
N ARG A 115 14.38 -1.75 -6.93
CA ARG A 115 14.86 -3.05 -6.43
C ARG A 115 13.76 -3.83 -5.71
N ILE A 116 13.03 -3.17 -4.79
CA ILE A 116 11.95 -3.80 -4.02
C ILE A 116 10.82 -4.22 -4.96
N LEU A 117 10.45 -3.36 -5.92
CA LEU A 117 9.39 -3.64 -6.87
C LEU A 117 9.74 -4.83 -7.75
N GLU A 118 10.94 -4.87 -8.33
CA GLU A 118 11.41 -5.96 -9.18
C GLU A 118 11.43 -7.30 -8.42
N GLU A 119 11.97 -7.32 -7.20
CA GLU A 119 12.02 -8.50 -6.36
C GLU A 119 10.62 -9.03 -6.04
N VAL A 120 9.72 -8.15 -5.56
CA VAL A 120 8.37 -8.55 -5.13
C VAL A 120 7.51 -8.93 -6.33
N GLU A 121 7.56 -8.18 -7.43
CA GLU A 121 6.85 -8.51 -8.67
C GLU A 121 7.24 -9.90 -9.18
N SER A 122 8.53 -10.18 -9.27
CA SER A 122 9.05 -11.47 -9.76
C SER A 122 8.51 -12.64 -8.92
N ARG A 123 8.48 -12.49 -7.58
CA ARG A 123 7.93 -13.51 -6.68
C ARG A 123 6.43 -13.67 -6.83
N VAL A 124 5.68 -12.56 -6.89
CA VAL A 124 4.22 -12.60 -7.06
C VAL A 124 3.83 -13.30 -8.36
N ARG A 125 4.49 -12.98 -9.47
CA ARG A 125 4.25 -13.66 -10.75
C ARG A 125 4.53 -15.15 -10.67
N LYS A 126 5.63 -15.55 -10.05
CA LYS A 126 5.97 -16.97 -9.83
C LYS A 126 4.89 -17.68 -9.00
N PHE A 127 4.39 -17.05 -7.93
CA PHE A 127 3.35 -17.65 -7.08
C PHE A 127 2.01 -17.74 -7.81
N ILE A 128 1.67 -16.76 -8.66
CA ILE A 128 0.50 -16.85 -9.52
C ILE A 128 0.60 -18.07 -10.45
N ASP A 129 1.73 -18.24 -11.13
CA ASP A 129 1.95 -19.38 -12.05
C ASP A 129 1.87 -20.74 -11.33
N GLN A 130 2.25 -20.80 -10.05
CA GLN A 130 2.18 -22.02 -9.23
C GLN A 130 0.79 -22.37 -8.74
N ASN A 131 -0.10 -21.37 -8.63
CA ASN A 131 -1.45 -21.49 -8.06
C ASN A 131 -2.59 -21.41 -9.12
N SER A 132 -2.23 -21.27 -10.40
CA SER A 132 -3.19 -21.10 -11.52
C SER A 132 -3.63 -22.39 -12.17
#